data_ce9ff74dabe959ed2e5929bdebd7e9f0
#
_entry.id   ce9ff74dabe959ed2e5929bdebd7e9f0
#
_cell.length_a   1.000
_cell.length_b   1.000
_cell.length_c   1.000
_cell.angle_alpha   90.00
_cell.angle_beta   90.00
_cell.angle_gamma   90.00
#
_symmetry.space_group_name_H-M   'P 1'
#
loop_
_entity.id
_entity.type
_entity.pdbx_description
1 polymer ?
#
loop_
_entity_poly.entity_id
_entity_poly.type
_entity_poly.pdbx_seq_one_letter_code
_entity_poly.pdbx_strand_id
1 'polypeptide(L)'
;MDISKQGMRYIGKALLLFVLLLVADRGIGYSLKWMYFNQKGEDFYYTTKALDEQTANLVILGSSRARNHYNPEILQDSLDMSCYNAGRSGCFLVYQRAQLDLILDRYTPKAIILEVTPYDMAVGEGDYDRLSGLLPYQHHASWQEVISMKSPWEKYKCWSAIYPYNSKFFKMVKNLKDRGVFHTNGFQPLEGFLKEEKKEYTNSVAIDNRKVEAMEYIIGVCKTKQIMLIMVTSPMYADVVETKSLAITDSLCKRNNIPYYSFLNQAAYDNQKLFHTTDHLNSTGADKFSREIAHLLKNNFN
;
A
#
# COMPACT_ATOMS: atom_id res chain seq x y z
N MET A 1 -37.15 34.99 -25.82
CA MET A 1 -35.82 35.64 -26.03
C MET A 1 -35.24 35.04 -27.30
N ASP A 2 -35.39 35.76 -28.46
CA ASP A 2 -34.89 35.27 -29.76
C ASP A 2 -33.36 35.35 -29.80
N ILE A 3 -32.71 34.20 -29.88
CA ILE A 3 -31.26 34.13 -30.05
C ILE A 3 -30.95 34.57 -31.50
N SER A 4 -30.14 35.61 -31.66
CA SER A 4 -29.75 36.10 -33.01
C SER A 4 -28.99 34.99 -33.77
N LYS A 5 -29.01 35.01 -35.13
CA LYS A 5 -28.25 34.07 -35.97
C LYS A 5 -26.75 34.01 -35.58
N GLN A 6 -26.20 35.13 -35.14
CA GLN A 6 -24.83 35.24 -34.66
C GLN A 6 -24.64 34.52 -33.31
N GLY A 7 -25.62 34.62 -32.39
CA GLY A 7 -25.63 33.89 -31.14
C GLY A 7 -25.63 32.36 -31.33
N MET A 8 -26.46 31.86 -32.29
CA MET A 8 -26.49 30.44 -32.66
C MET A 8 -25.14 29.93 -33.19
N ARG A 9 -24.43 30.76 -33.98
CA ARG A 9 -23.07 30.40 -34.46
C ARG A 9 -22.05 30.30 -33.33
N TYR A 10 -22.11 31.18 -32.33
CA TYR A 10 -21.20 31.08 -31.15
C TYR A 10 -21.51 29.85 -30.29
N ILE A 11 -22.78 29.55 -30.06
CA ILE A 11 -23.21 28.34 -29.37
C ILE A 11 -22.70 27.09 -30.11
N GLY A 12 -22.87 27.05 -31.43
CA GLY A 12 -22.39 25.93 -32.27
C GLY A 12 -20.89 25.75 -32.19
N LYS A 13 -20.09 26.85 -32.22
CA LYS A 13 -18.64 26.78 -32.05
C LYS A 13 -18.25 26.31 -30.65
N ALA A 14 -18.92 26.77 -29.59
CA ALA A 14 -18.67 26.36 -28.22
C ALA A 14 -18.98 24.86 -28.02
N LEU A 15 -20.10 24.38 -28.58
CA LEU A 15 -20.44 22.95 -28.54
C LEU A 15 -19.41 22.09 -29.30
N LEU A 16 -18.99 22.54 -30.49
CA LEU A 16 -17.96 21.84 -31.25
C LEU A 16 -16.64 21.76 -30.46
N LEU A 17 -16.19 22.89 -29.87
CA LEU A 17 -15.00 22.90 -29.03
C LEU A 17 -15.14 21.97 -27.84
N PHE A 18 -16.28 21.97 -27.17
CA PHE A 18 -16.57 21.08 -26.06
C PHE A 18 -16.46 19.59 -26.46
N VAL A 19 -17.06 19.22 -27.59
CA VAL A 19 -16.98 17.87 -28.14
C VAL A 19 -15.54 17.50 -28.49
N LEU A 20 -14.78 18.40 -29.12
CA LEU A 20 -13.36 18.16 -29.42
C LEU A 20 -12.53 17.95 -28.17
N LEU A 21 -12.75 18.73 -27.10
CA LEU A 21 -12.08 18.54 -25.80
C LEU A 21 -12.44 17.22 -25.17
N LEU A 22 -13.72 16.79 -25.21
CA LEU A 22 -14.14 15.48 -24.71
C LEU A 22 -13.48 14.33 -25.47
N VAL A 23 -13.44 14.42 -26.81
CA VAL A 23 -12.78 13.39 -27.64
C VAL A 23 -11.29 13.33 -27.33
N ALA A 24 -10.62 14.47 -27.19
CA ALA A 24 -9.22 14.54 -26.83
C ALA A 24 -8.97 13.96 -25.42
N ASP A 25 -9.80 14.32 -24.42
CA ASP A 25 -9.70 13.77 -23.05
C ASP A 25 -9.82 12.24 -23.07
N ARG A 26 -10.81 11.69 -23.79
CA ARG A 26 -11.00 10.23 -23.88
C ARG A 26 -9.85 9.54 -24.61
N GLY A 27 -9.39 10.08 -25.74
CA GLY A 27 -8.30 9.51 -26.54
C GLY A 27 -6.97 9.50 -25.78
N ILE A 28 -6.61 10.62 -25.16
CA ILE A 28 -5.41 10.73 -24.33
C ILE A 28 -5.54 9.83 -23.09
N GLY A 29 -6.68 9.89 -22.41
CA GLY A 29 -6.94 9.09 -21.22
C GLY A 29 -6.86 7.58 -21.48
N TYR A 30 -7.39 7.11 -22.62
CA TYR A 30 -7.26 5.70 -23.04
C TYR A 30 -5.79 5.30 -23.26
N SER A 31 -5.02 6.14 -23.91
CA SER A 31 -3.58 5.92 -24.15
C SER A 31 -2.81 5.87 -22.83
N LEU A 32 -3.11 6.78 -21.88
CA LEU A 32 -2.49 6.79 -20.56
C LEU A 32 -2.90 5.57 -19.74
N LYS A 33 -4.15 5.14 -19.80
CA LYS A 33 -4.66 3.91 -19.18
C LYS A 33 -3.88 2.70 -19.69
N TRP A 34 -3.76 2.57 -21.00
CA TRP A 34 -3.00 1.49 -21.61
C TRP A 34 -1.53 1.52 -21.15
N MET A 35 -0.89 2.69 -21.15
CA MET A 35 0.49 2.84 -20.70
C MET A 35 0.65 2.45 -19.22
N TYR A 36 -0.30 2.82 -18.35
CA TYR A 36 -0.28 2.52 -16.92
C TYR A 36 -0.35 1.00 -16.64
N PHE A 37 -1.35 0.33 -17.20
CA PHE A 37 -1.57 -1.10 -16.95
C PHE A 37 -0.59 -2.02 -17.71
N ASN A 38 0.19 -1.49 -18.66
CA ASN A 38 1.25 -2.23 -19.33
C ASN A 38 2.65 -1.93 -18.78
N GLN A 39 2.75 -1.29 -17.61
CA GLN A 39 4.02 -1.16 -16.92
C GLN A 39 4.54 -2.54 -16.49
N LYS A 40 5.85 -2.77 -16.60
CA LYS A 40 6.50 -4.07 -16.30
C LYS A 40 7.35 -4.00 -15.02
N GLY A 41 7.23 -2.97 -14.23
CA GLY A 41 8.01 -2.78 -13.03
C GLY A 41 7.62 -1.54 -12.26
N GLU A 42 8.35 -1.32 -11.19
CA GLU A 42 8.14 -0.22 -10.27
C GLU A 42 6.76 -0.27 -9.59
N ASP A 43 6.43 0.78 -8.93
CA ASP A 43 5.23 0.91 -8.10
C ASP A 43 3.91 0.59 -8.83
N PHE A 44 3.78 0.98 -10.11
CA PHE A 44 2.52 0.78 -10.87
C PHE A 44 2.30 -0.69 -11.16
N TYR A 45 3.35 -1.41 -11.56
CA TYR A 45 3.31 -2.85 -11.77
C TYR A 45 2.93 -3.58 -10.48
N TYR A 46 3.64 -3.32 -9.37
CA TYR A 46 3.36 -4.01 -8.09
C TYR A 46 1.97 -3.71 -7.55
N THR A 47 1.48 -2.46 -7.72
CA THR A 47 0.11 -2.12 -7.34
C THR A 47 -0.91 -2.86 -8.19
N THR A 48 -0.73 -2.88 -9.52
CA THR A 48 -1.61 -3.64 -10.43
C THR A 48 -1.58 -5.13 -10.11
N LYS A 49 -0.40 -5.69 -9.90
CA LYS A 49 -0.25 -7.10 -9.52
C LYS A 49 -0.98 -7.42 -8.21
N ALA A 50 -0.84 -6.56 -7.20
CA ALA A 50 -1.50 -6.72 -5.90
C ALA A 50 -3.03 -6.66 -6.01
N LEU A 51 -3.55 -5.72 -6.81
CA LEU A 51 -4.98 -5.45 -6.88
C LEU A 51 -5.72 -6.29 -7.91
N ASP A 52 -5.11 -6.53 -9.09
CA ASP A 52 -5.82 -7.10 -10.24
C ASP A 52 -5.43 -8.54 -10.57
N GLU A 53 -4.24 -9.00 -10.19
CA GLU A 53 -3.73 -10.27 -10.72
C GLU A 53 -3.55 -11.37 -9.67
N GLN A 54 -2.90 -11.07 -8.53
CA GLN A 54 -2.56 -12.09 -7.55
C GLN A 54 -3.79 -12.60 -6.79
N THR A 55 -3.72 -13.86 -6.32
CA THR A 55 -4.76 -14.55 -5.53
C THR A 55 -4.12 -15.37 -4.39
N ALA A 56 -3.04 -14.86 -3.81
CA ALA A 56 -2.31 -15.57 -2.77
C ALA A 56 -3.16 -15.82 -1.51
N ASN A 57 -2.95 -16.96 -0.88
CA ASN A 57 -3.62 -17.31 0.36
C ASN A 57 -3.14 -16.47 1.56
N LEU A 58 -1.86 -16.08 1.57
CA LEU A 58 -1.27 -15.18 2.55
C LEU A 58 -0.88 -13.87 1.86
N VAL A 59 -1.45 -12.76 2.32
CA VAL A 59 -1.13 -11.41 1.82
C VAL A 59 -0.48 -10.61 2.92
N ILE A 60 0.64 -9.94 2.58
CA ILE A 60 1.33 -9.03 3.51
C ILE A 60 0.96 -7.61 3.13
N LEU A 61 0.37 -6.87 4.07
CA LEU A 61 0.03 -5.46 3.96
C LEU A 61 0.97 -4.63 4.83
N GLY A 62 1.24 -3.41 4.44
CA GLY A 62 2.05 -2.46 5.19
C GLY A 62 2.76 -1.45 4.31
N SER A 63 3.66 -0.69 4.91
CA SER A 63 4.45 0.36 4.25
C SER A 63 5.71 -0.21 3.57
N SER A 64 6.78 0.59 3.50
CA SER A 64 8.09 0.15 2.99
C SER A 64 8.69 -1.01 3.81
N ARG A 65 8.40 -1.08 5.09
CA ARG A 65 8.87 -2.18 5.94
C ARG A 65 8.22 -3.50 5.51
N ALA A 66 6.90 -3.53 5.25
CA ALA A 66 6.30 -4.71 4.64
C ALA A 66 7.01 -5.09 3.33
N ARG A 67 7.17 -4.13 2.44
CA ARG A 67 7.75 -4.34 1.11
C ARG A 67 9.19 -4.87 1.13
N ASN A 68 9.99 -4.44 2.11
CA ASN A 68 11.43 -4.73 2.15
C ASN A 68 11.82 -5.79 3.18
N HIS A 69 10.96 -6.15 4.14
CA HIS A 69 11.33 -7.06 5.24
C HIS A 69 10.80 -8.47 5.08
N TYR A 70 9.75 -8.68 4.27
CA TYR A 70 9.11 -9.98 4.13
C TYR A 70 9.40 -10.56 2.75
N ASN A 71 10.16 -11.64 2.71
CA ASN A 71 10.42 -12.41 1.49
C ASN A 71 9.34 -13.50 1.33
N PRO A 72 8.39 -13.33 0.38
CA PRO A 72 7.29 -14.28 0.20
C PRO A 72 7.73 -15.67 -0.22
N GLU A 73 8.88 -15.82 -0.88
CA GLU A 73 9.39 -17.14 -1.29
C GLU A 73 9.72 -17.97 -0.05
N ILE A 74 10.43 -17.38 0.93
CA ILE A 74 10.75 -18.05 2.19
C ILE A 74 9.48 -18.41 2.97
N LEU A 75 8.50 -17.51 3.00
CA LEU A 75 7.22 -17.77 3.66
C LEU A 75 6.44 -18.88 2.97
N GLN A 76 6.35 -18.85 1.64
CA GLN A 76 5.67 -19.85 0.83
C GLN A 76 6.25 -21.25 1.03
N ASP A 77 7.57 -21.37 0.90
CA ASP A 77 8.28 -22.66 1.08
C ASP A 77 8.14 -23.20 2.48
N SER A 78 8.09 -22.32 3.49
CA SER A 78 8.01 -22.72 4.89
C SER A 78 6.59 -23.07 5.34
N LEU A 79 5.56 -22.42 4.79
CA LEU A 79 4.16 -22.55 5.22
C LEU A 79 3.33 -23.41 4.27
N ASP A 80 3.89 -23.87 3.15
CA ASP A 80 3.18 -24.55 2.06
C ASP A 80 1.91 -23.78 1.63
N MET A 81 2.06 -22.46 1.52
CA MET A 81 0.95 -21.55 1.22
C MET A 81 1.40 -20.46 0.27
N SER A 82 0.65 -20.21 -0.81
CA SER A 82 0.95 -19.10 -1.71
C SER A 82 0.97 -17.77 -0.96
N CYS A 83 2.04 -16.98 -1.17
CA CYS A 83 2.29 -15.73 -0.46
C CYS A 83 2.55 -14.57 -1.43
N TYR A 84 1.99 -13.41 -1.15
CA TYR A 84 2.24 -12.18 -1.90
C TYR A 84 2.50 -11.00 -0.96
N ASN A 85 3.56 -10.25 -1.24
CA ASN A 85 3.88 -9.03 -0.52
C ASN A 85 3.25 -7.82 -1.23
N ALA A 86 2.16 -7.32 -0.68
CA ALA A 86 1.45 -6.15 -1.16
C ALA A 86 1.90 -4.84 -0.48
N GLY A 87 3.01 -4.86 0.25
CA GLY A 87 3.58 -3.69 0.92
C GLY A 87 3.85 -2.53 -0.04
N ARG A 88 3.55 -1.31 0.40
CA ARG A 88 3.65 -0.12 -0.43
C ARG A 88 4.39 1.01 0.28
N SER A 89 5.59 1.35 -0.20
CA SER A 89 6.45 2.36 0.42
C SER A 89 5.74 3.71 0.60
N GLY A 90 5.83 4.27 1.80
CA GLY A 90 5.23 5.55 2.17
C GLY A 90 3.70 5.53 2.25
N CYS A 91 3.08 4.35 2.27
CA CYS A 91 1.63 4.19 2.41
C CYS A 91 1.31 3.54 3.75
N PHE A 92 0.47 4.19 4.55
CA PHE A 92 0.13 3.81 5.91
C PHE A 92 -1.31 3.28 6.02
N LEU A 93 -1.84 3.13 7.22
CA LEU A 93 -3.08 2.40 7.53
C LEU A 93 -4.28 2.72 6.63
N VAL A 94 -4.51 4.00 6.28
CA VAL A 94 -5.64 4.37 5.41
C VAL A 94 -5.47 3.80 4.00
N TYR A 95 -4.24 3.78 3.48
CA TYR A 95 -3.95 3.15 2.19
C TYR A 95 -4.09 1.62 2.26
N GLN A 96 -3.63 1.02 3.37
CA GLN A 96 -3.72 -0.43 3.58
C GLN A 96 -5.18 -0.89 3.68
N ARG A 97 -6.04 -0.12 4.37
CA ARG A 97 -7.49 -0.32 4.36
C ARG A 97 -8.03 -0.28 2.93
N ALA A 98 -7.73 0.79 2.19
CA ALA A 98 -8.16 0.95 0.82
C ALA A 98 -7.69 -0.19 -0.09
N GLN A 99 -6.44 -0.63 0.06
CA GLN A 99 -5.86 -1.74 -0.69
C GLN A 99 -6.56 -3.06 -0.36
N LEU A 100 -6.88 -3.30 0.92
CA LEU A 100 -7.63 -4.47 1.35
C LEU A 100 -9.02 -4.51 0.72
N ASP A 101 -9.76 -3.39 0.71
CA ASP A 101 -11.09 -3.33 0.11
C ASP A 101 -11.06 -3.72 -1.38
N LEU A 102 -10.09 -3.18 -2.15
CA LEU A 102 -9.92 -3.49 -3.56
C LEU A 102 -9.50 -4.97 -3.80
N ILE A 103 -8.67 -5.54 -2.93
CA ILE A 103 -8.32 -6.96 -2.98
C ILE A 103 -9.57 -7.83 -2.74
N LEU A 104 -10.38 -7.48 -1.76
CA LEU A 104 -11.58 -8.22 -1.35
C LEU A 104 -12.73 -8.13 -2.36
N ASP A 105 -12.71 -7.18 -3.28
CA ASP A 105 -13.62 -7.16 -4.43
C ASP A 105 -13.40 -8.34 -5.38
N ARG A 106 -12.23 -8.98 -5.35
CA ARG A 106 -11.87 -10.06 -6.26
C ARG A 106 -11.83 -11.44 -5.60
N TYR A 107 -11.22 -11.52 -4.43
CA TYR A 107 -11.08 -12.78 -3.70
C TYR A 107 -10.84 -12.52 -2.21
N THR A 108 -10.98 -13.58 -1.41
CA THR A 108 -10.74 -13.51 0.04
C THR A 108 -9.49 -14.35 0.36
N PRO A 109 -8.38 -13.74 0.82
CA PRO A 109 -7.20 -14.48 1.28
C PRO A 109 -7.53 -15.27 2.56
N LYS A 110 -6.80 -16.36 2.83
CA LYS A 110 -6.94 -17.11 4.09
C LYS A 110 -6.36 -16.35 5.28
N ALA A 111 -5.25 -15.64 5.06
CA ALA A 111 -4.56 -14.90 6.09
C ALA A 111 -3.97 -13.58 5.59
N ILE A 112 -3.84 -12.63 6.50
CA ILE A 112 -3.18 -11.34 6.29
C ILE A 112 -2.16 -11.13 7.40
N ILE A 113 -0.93 -10.77 7.01
CA ILE A 113 0.03 -10.12 7.90
C ILE A 113 -0.11 -8.61 7.69
N LEU A 114 -0.43 -7.88 8.74
CA LEU A 114 -0.40 -6.42 8.75
C LEU A 114 0.87 -5.96 9.46
N GLU A 115 1.84 -5.48 8.68
CA GLU A 115 3.04 -4.83 9.22
C GLU A 115 2.66 -3.47 9.77
N VAL A 116 2.93 -3.25 11.05
CA VAL A 116 2.66 -1.99 11.78
C VAL A 116 3.97 -1.38 12.25
N THR A 117 4.06 -0.06 12.19
CA THR A 117 5.25 0.69 12.60
C THR A 117 5.00 1.51 13.86
N PRO A 118 6.07 1.93 14.58
CA PRO A 118 5.93 2.79 15.75
C PRO A 118 5.26 4.16 15.47
N TYR A 119 5.04 4.50 14.21
CA TYR A 119 4.50 5.79 13.76
C TYR A 119 3.29 5.68 12.83
N ASP A 120 2.72 4.51 12.62
CA ASP A 120 1.63 4.31 11.65
C ASP A 120 0.41 5.19 11.91
N MET A 121 0.09 5.45 13.18
CA MET A 121 -1.05 6.26 13.56
C MET A 121 -0.72 7.75 13.76
N ALA A 122 0.55 8.14 13.61
CA ALA A 122 0.93 9.54 13.73
C ALA A 122 0.35 10.38 12.57
N VAL A 123 0.01 11.65 12.86
CA VAL A 123 -0.35 12.61 11.81
C VAL A 123 0.82 12.77 10.85
N GLY A 124 0.56 12.59 9.55
CA GLY A 124 1.56 12.73 8.50
C GLY A 124 1.04 13.58 7.35
N GLU A 125 1.88 14.52 6.89
CA GLU A 125 1.55 15.31 5.71
C GLU A 125 1.49 14.43 4.46
N GLY A 126 0.44 14.57 3.68
CA GLY A 126 0.29 13.88 2.39
C GLY A 126 -0.08 12.40 2.47
N ASP A 127 -0.32 11.82 3.65
CA ASP A 127 -0.67 10.39 3.77
C ASP A 127 -1.92 10.04 2.97
N TYR A 128 -2.93 10.91 3.01
CA TYR A 128 -4.16 10.73 2.23
C TYR A 128 -3.97 10.95 0.73
N ASP A 129 -2.98 11.74 0.32
CA ASP A 129 -2.65 11.94 -1.09
C ASP A 129 -2.09 10.67 -1.74
N ARG A 130 -1.55 9.73 -0.95
CA ARG A 130 -1.13 8.41 -1.41
C ARG A 130 -2.25 7.60 -2.03
N LEU A 131 -3.51 7.82 -1.61
CA LEU A 131 -4.70 7.23 -2.23
C LEU A 131 -4.84 7.59 -3.71
N SER A 132 -4.20 8.67 -4.18
CA SER A 132 -4.13 8.98 -5.62
C SER A 132 -3.49 7.85 -6.44
N GLY A 133 -2.68 6.98 -5.80
CA GLY A 133 -2.16 5.76 -6.41
C GLY A 133 -3.25 4.79 -6.87
N LEU A 134 -4.44 4.86 -6.24
CA LEU A 134 -5.57 3.96 -6.48
C LEU A 134 -6.60 4.53 -7.48
N LEU A 135 -6.45 5.78 -7.94
CA LEU A 135 -7.35 6.40 -8.93
C LEU A 135 -7.50 5.61 -10.25
N PRO A 136 -6.46 4.93 -10.79
CA PRO A 136 -6.60 4.13 -12.01
C PRO A 136 -7.55 2.93 -11.91
N TYR A 137 -7.84 2.43 -10.71
CA TYR A 137 -8.53 1.15 -10.47
C TYR A 137 -10.06 1.30 -10.37
N GLN A 138 -10.66 2.15 -11.21
CA GLN A 138 -12.10 2.48 -11.24
C GLN A 138 -13.01 1.28 -11.53
N HIS A 139 -12.46 0.17 -11.96
CA HIS A 139 -13.21 -1.06 -12.27
C HIS A 139 -13.54 -1.90 -11.03
N HIS A 140 -12.94 -1.59 -9.86
CA HIS A 140 -13.29 -2.25 -8.60
C HIS A 140 -14.58 -1.70 -7.99
N ALA A 141 -15.38 -2.58 -7.39
CA ALA A 141 -16.67 -2.21 -6.80
C ALA A 141 -16.52 -1.20 -5.64
N SER A 142 -15.53 -1.40 -4.77
CA SER A 142 -15.25 -0.53 -3.62
C SER A 142 -14.52 0.77 -3.98
N TRP A 143 -14.17 0.98 -5.26
CA TRP A 143 -13.33 2.11 -5.66
C TRP A 143 -13.86 3.48 -5.23
N GLN A 144 -15.17 3.71 -5.33
CA GLN A 144 -15.75 5.03 -4.96
C GLN A 144 -15.60 5.31 -3.47
N GLU A 145 -15.79 4.30 -2.62
CA GLU A 145 -15.60 4.42 -1.17
C GLU A 145 -14.14 4.69 -0.86
N VAL A 146 -13.24 3.90 -1.45
CA VAL A 146 -11.79 4.02 -1.29
C VAL A 146 -11.30 5.42 -1.60
N ILE A 147 -11.62 6.00 -2.76
CA ILE A 147 -11.13 7.33 -3.11
C ILE A 147 -11.81 8.47 -2.34
N SER A 148 -13.00 8.23 -1.80
CA SER A 148 -13.69 9.20 -0.95
C SER A 148 -12.94 9.46 0.35
N MET A 149 -12.14 8.49 0.83
CA MET A 149 -11.26 8.67 1.99
C MET A 149 -10.20 9.76 1.76
N LYS A 150 -9.78 10.01 0.50
CA LYS A 150 -8.94 11.14 0.14
C LYS A 150 -9.76 12.43 0.10
N SER A 151 -10.80 12.44 -0.71
CA SER A 151 -11.71 13.58 -0.83
C SER A 151 -13.01 13.15 -1.53
N PRO A 152 -14.18 13.64 -1.10
CA PRO A 152 -15.46 13.34 -1.75
C PRO A 152 -15.54 13.84 -3.20
N TRP A 153 -14.62 14.72 -3.60
CA TRP A 153 -14.55 15.29 -4.95
C TRP A 153 -13.77 14.44 -5.95
N GLU A 154 -13.02 13.44 -5.52
CA GLU A 154 -12.16 12.62 -6.40
C GLU A 154 -12.97 11.91 -7.50
N LYS A 155 -14.13 11.35 -7.17
CA LYS A 155 -15.02 10.68 -8.12
C LYS A 155 -15.45 11.60 -9.26
N TYR A 156 -15.66 12.90 -9.00
CA TYR A 156 -16.08 13.87 -10.02
C TYR A 156 -14.90 14.30 -10.90
N LYS A 157 -13.69 14.43 -10.32
CA LYS A 157 -12.48 14.71 -11.10
C LYS A 157 -12.15 13.57 -12.06
N CYS A 158 -12.47 12.34 -11.68
CA CYS A 158 -12.32 11.15 -12.52
C CYS A 158 -13.31 11.07 -13.70
N TRP A 159 -14.20 12.05 -13.88
CA TRP A 159 -14.91 12.22 -15.15
C TRP A 159 -13.96 12.54 -16.31
N SER A 160 -12.88 13.25 -16.07
CA SER A 160 -11.78 13.32 -17.02
C SER A 160 -11.05 11.97 -17.04
N ALA A 161 -10.91 11.38 -18.23
CA ALA A 161 -10.19 10.13 -18.43
C ALA A 161 -8.66 10.31 -18.24
N ILE A 162 -8.15 11.53 -18.34
CA ILE A 162 -6.75 11.88 -18.12
C ILE A 162 -6.43 11.95 -16.62
N TYR A 163 -7.37 12.42 -15.80
CA TYR A 163 -7.14 12.77 -14.41
C TYR A 163 -6.47 11.65 -13.58
N PRO A 164 -6.88 10.37 -13.63
CA PRO A 164 -6.26 9.31 -12.85
C PRO A 164 -4.77 9.10 -13.13
N TYR A 165 -4.27 9.58 -14.25
CA TYR A 165 -2.93 9.32 -14.77
C TYR A 165 -2.03 10.55 -14.86
N ASN A 166 -2.57 11.77 -14.80
CA ASN A 166 -1.85 13.00 -15.09
C ASN A 166 -0.57 13.18 -14.26
N SER A 167 -0.65 12.97 -12.93
CA SER A 167 0.51 13.08 -12.03
C SER A 167 1.52 11.93 -12.18
N LYS A 168 1.20 10.90 -12.94
CA LYS A 168 1.99 9.67 -13.11
C LYS A 168 2.72 9.62 -14.46
N PHE A 169 2.38 10.51 -15.37
CA PHE A 169 2.86 10.49 -16.76
C PHE A 169 4.38 10.39 -16.87
N PHE A 170 5.11 11.30 -16.23
CA PHE A 170 6.56 11.31 -16.30
C PHE A 170 7.19 10.03 -15.74
N LYS A 171 6.64 9.49 -14.63
CA LYS A 171 7.12 8.23 -14.06
C LYS A 171 6.82 7.06 -15.00
N MET A 172 5.65 7.02 -15.62
CA MET A 172 5.31 5.99 -16.62
C MET A 172 6.27 6.01 -17.80
N VAL A 173 6.58 7.21 -18.33
CA VAL A 173 7.54 7.35 -19.47
C VAL A 173 8.94 6.94 -19.07
N LYS A 174 9.40 7.30 -17.86
CA LYS A 174 10.70 6.87 -17.34
C LYS A 174 10.77 5.35 -17.25
N ASN A 175 9.76 4.71 -16.71
CA ASN A 175 9.74 3.25 -16.51
C ASN A 175 9.70 2.46 -17.82
N LEU A 176 9.29 3.06 -18.94
CA LEU A 176 9.37 2.40 -20.26
C LEU A 176 10.83 2.21 -20.71
N LYS A 177 11.73 3.08 -20.25
CA LYS A 177 13.16 3.03 -20.60
C LYS A 177 13.98 2.20 -19.63
N ASP A 178 13.61 2.24 -18.36
CA ASP A 178 14.33 1.59 -17.26
C ASP A 178 13.50 0.41 -16.75
N ARG A 179 13.86 -0.80 -17.16
CA ARG A 179 13.27 -2.03 -16.69
C ARG A 179 14.08 -2.55 -15.52
N GLY A 180 13.84 -2.03 -14.32
CA GLY A 180 14.50 -2.49 -13.10
C GLY A 180 14.38 -3.99 -12.84
N VAL A 181 15.03 -4.50 -11.83
CA VAL A 181 14.92 -5.90 -11.36
C VAL A 181 13.49 -6.15 -10.87
N PHE A 182 12.86 -7.22 -11.37
CA PHE A 182 11.47 -7.55 -11.04
C PHE A 182 11.43 -8.75 -10.10
N HIS A 183 10.86 -8.53 -8.92
CA HIS A 183 10.45 -9.60 -8.02
C HIS A 183 8.94 -9.82 -8.19
N THR A 184 8.54 -10.93 -8.79
CA THR A 184 7.14 -11.21 -9.18
C THR A 184 6.18 -11.32 -8.00
N ASN A 185 6.71 -11.55 -6.78
CA ASN A 185 5.99 -11.75 -5.53
C ASN A 185 5.82 -10.49 -4.66
N GLY A 186 6.22 -9.30 -5.18
CA GLY A 186 6.05 -8.01 -4.53
C GLY A 186 7.17 -7.59 -3.57
N PHE A 187 8.06 -8.49 -3.17
CA PHE A 187 9.20 -8.18 -2.31
C PHE A 187 10.24 -7.33 -3.05
N GLN A 188 10.84 -6.37 -2.34
CA GLN A 188 11.95 -5.57 -2.85
C GLN A 188 13.11 -5.57 -1.84
N PRO A 189 14.10 -6.45 -2.02
CA PRO A 189 15.28 -6.47 -1.16
C PRO A 189 16.06 -5.16 -1.28
N LEU A 190 16.65 -4.74 -0.18
CA LEU A 190 17.58 -3.62 -0.12
C LEU A 190 18.99 -4.16 0.07
N GLU A 191 19.92 -3.62 -0.71
CA GLU A 191 21.33 -4.03 -0.68
C GLU A 191 22.17 -3.12 0.22
N GLY A 192 23.35 -3.60 0.63
CA GLY A 192 24.27 -2.87 1.48
C GLY A 192 23.97 -3.03 2.97
N PHE A 193 24.63 -2.23 3.77
CA PHE A 193 24.45 -2.25 5.23
C PHE A 193 24.59 -0.86 5.84
N LEU A 194 23.91 -0.67 6.97
CA LEU A 194 23.94 0.55 7.76
C LEU A 194 25.34 0.77 8.38
N LYS A 195 25.78 2.04 8.38
CA LYS A 195 27.04 2.48 8.97
C LYS A 195 26.84 3.41 10.17
N GLU A 196 25.60 3.76 10.47
CA GLU A 196 25.25 4.66 11.56
C GLU A 196 25.19 3.92 12.89
N GLU A 197 25.49 4.62 13.97
CA GLU A 197 25.31 4.11 15.33
C GLU A 197 23.83 4.04 15.68
N LYS A 198 23.51 3.12 16.60
CA LYS A 198 22.16 2.97 17.14
C LYS A 198 21.77 4.21 17.94
N LYS A 199 20.55 4.69 17.72
CA LYS A 199 19.99 5.86 18.41
C LYS A 199 18.66 5.51 19.03
N GLU A 200 18.26 6.26 20.04
CA GLU A 200 16.92 6.19 20.59
C GLU A 200 15.90 6.70 19.56
N TYR A 201 14.81 5.98 19.42
CA TYR A 201 13.67 6.39 18.61
C TYR A 201 12.47 6.70 19.51
N THR A 202 12.01 7.93 19.45
CA THR A 202 10.81 8.42 20.12
C THR A 202 9.85 9.04 19.10
N ASN A 203 8.56 8.94 19.33
CA ASN A 203 7.56 9.61 18.51
C ASN A 203 6.51 10.27 19.40
N SER A 204 6.54 11.60 19.47
CA SER A 204 5.60 12.45 20.20
C SER A 204 4.49 13.07 19.31
N VAL A 205 4.45 12.73 18.02
CA VAL A 205 3.47 13.25 17.07
C VAL A 205 2.05 12.87 17.49
N ALA A 206 1.10 13.78 17.27
CA ALA A 206 -0.31 13.54 17.55
C ALA A 206 -0.86 12.35 16.77
N ILE A 207 -1.82 11.65 17.36
CA ILE A 207 -2.51 10.54 16.70
C ILE A 207 -3.55 11.07 15.72
N ASP A 208 -3.58 10.49 14.53
CA ASP A 208 -4.64 10.67 13.55
C ASP A 208 -5.73 9.59 13.78
N ASN A 209 -6.87 10.00 14.30
CA ASN A 209 -7.98 9.09 14.62
C ASN A 209 -8.49 8.31 13.41
N ARG A 210 -8.43 8.89 12.20
CA ARG A 210 -8.84 8.18 10.96
C ARG A 210 -7.93 6.98 10.66
N LYS A 211 -6.67 7.00 11.09
CA LYS A 211 -5.78 5.85 10.97
C LYS A 211 -6.09 4.77 12.01
N VAL A 212 -6.51 5.17 13.21
CA VAL A 212 -7.02 4.23 14.23
C VAL A 212 -8.30 3.56 13.71
N GLU A 213 -9.25 4.34 13.20
CA GLU A 213 -10.48 3.82 12.56
C GLU A 213 -10.18 2.89 11.37
N ALA A 214 -9.13 3.19 10.58
CA ALA A 214 -8.71 2.31 9.49
C ALA A 214 -8.21 0.95 10.01
N MET A 215 -7.45 0.91 11.10
CA MET A 215 -7.03 -0.34 11.73
C MET A 215 -8.22 -1.11 12.30
N GLU A 216 -9.14 -0.45 13.01
CA GLU A 216 -10.36 -1.07 13.53
C GLU A 216 -11.22 -1.65 12.40
N TYR A 217 -11.32 -0.95 11.28
CA TYR A 217 -12.00 -1.43 10.08
C TYR A 217 -11.35 -2.71 9.52
N ILE A 218 -10.02 -2.72 9.35
CA ILE A 218 -9.28 -3.90 8.88
C ILE A 218 -9.56 -5.10 9.80
N ILE A 219 -9.50 -4.91 11.11
CA ILE A 219 -9.83 -5.94 12.11
C ILE A 219 -11.26 -6.46 11.91
N GLY A 220 -12.24 -5.54 11.80
CA GLY A 220 -13.65 -5.88 11.63
C GLY A 220 -13.93 -6.66 10.36
N VAL A 221 -13.35 -6.22 9.24
CA VAL A 221 -13.49 -6.90 7.94
C VAL A 221 -12.86 -8.30 7.97
N CYS A 222 -11.65 -8.43 8.53
CA CYS A 222 -11.00 -9.73 8.66
C CYS A 222 -11.84 -10.71 9.50
N LYS A 223 -12.41 -10.25 10.62
CA LYS A 223 -13.33 -11.08 11.43
C LYS A 223 -14.57 -11.49 10.64
N THR A 224 -15.23 -10.55 9.99
CA THR A 224 -16.47 -10.81 9.24
C THR A 224 -16.24 -11.80 8.09
N LYS A 225 -15.12 -11.69 7.41
CA LYS A 225 -14.75 -12.56 6.27
C LYS A 225 -13.96 -13.81 6.69
N GLN A 226 -13.79 -14.04 8.00
CA GLN A 226 -13.04 -15.18 8.54
C GLN A 226 -11.59 -15.25 8.01
N ILE A 227 -10.96 -14.11 7.81
CA ILE A 227 -9.55 -14.00 7.43
C ILE A 227 -8.72 -14.00 8.72
N MET A 228 -7.72 -14.87 8.80
CA MET A 228 -6.76 -14.83 9.90
C MET A 228 -5.90 -13.58 9.78
N LEU A 229 -6.08 -12.63 10.71
CA LEU A 229 -5.27 -11.42 10.79
C LEU A 229 -4.17 -11.59 11.83
N ILE A 230 -2.94 -11.29 11.46
CA ILE A 230 -1.76 -11.28 12.33
C ILE A 230 -1.11 -9.91 12.19
N MET A 231 -0.88 -9.24 13.30
CA MET A 231 -0.16 -7.98 13.31
C MET A 231 1.29 -8.19 13.71
N VAL A 232 2.19 -7.50 13.02
CA VAL A 232 3.63 -7.64 13.25
C VAL A 232 4.27 -6.26 13.22
N THR A 233 5.19 -6.01 14.14
CA THR A 233 6.15 -4.91 14.04
C THR A 233 7.53 -5.49 13.84
N SER A 234 8.06 -5.34 12.65
CA SER A 234 9.37 -5.88 12.25
C SER A 234 10.53 -5.14 12.94
N PRO A 235 11.77 -5.64 12.91
CA PRO A 235 12.90 -5.03 13.60
C PRO A 235 13.25 -3.62 13.12
N MET A 236 13.79 -2.81 14.02
CA MET A 236 14.48 -1.53 13.75
C MET A 236 15.85 -1.53 14.40
N TYR A 237 16.83 -0.90 13.75
CA TYR A 237 18.12 -0.61 14.37
C TYR A 237 18.05 0.72 15.14
N ALA A 238 17.25 0.71 16.19
CA ALA A 238 17.05 1.82 17.10
C ALA A 238 16.57 1.28 18.44
N ASP A 239 16.87 1.99 19.52
CA ASP A 239 16.27 1.74 20.82
C ASP A 239 14.90 2.40 20.87
N VAL A 240 13.88 1.65 20.49
CA VAL A 240 12.52 2.18 20.36
C VAL A 240 11.87 2.29 21.72
N VAL A 241 11.57 3.52 22.12
CA VAL A 241 10.70 3.77 23.28
C VAL A 241 9.25 3.53 22.85
N GLU A 242 8.42 3.05 23.79
CA GLU A 242 7.00 2.84 23.51
C GLU A 242 6.35 4.11 22.95
N THR A 243 5.69 3.96 21.80
CA THR A 243 4.98 5.06 21.15
C THR A 243 3.47 4.89 21.31
N LYS A 244 2.72 6.00 21.20
CA LYS A 244 1.25 5.95 21.21
C LYS A 244 0.69 5.00 20.15
N SER A 245 1.30 4.94 18.96
CA SER A 245 0.88 4.02 17.90
C SER A 245 1.00 2.56 18.33
N LEU A 246 2.10 2.17 18.97
CA LEU A 246 2.31 0.80 19.46
C LEU A 246 1.35 0.45 20.60
N ALA A 247 1.16 1.36 21.56
CA ALA A 247 0.23 1.17 22.68
C ALA A 247 -1.22 0.97 22.20
N ILE A 248 -1.66 1.77 21.21
CA ILE A 248 -2.99 1.62 20.58
C ILE A 248 -3.08 0.27 19.84
N THR A 249 -2.05 -0.09 19.07
CA THR A 249 -1.99 -1.38 18.35
C THR A 249 -2.13 -2.54 19.31
N ASP A 250 -1.34 -2.59 20.37
CA ASP A 250 -1.38 -3.64 21.39
C ASP A 250 -2.77 -3.73 22.05
N SER A 251 -3.34 -2.58 22.42
CA SER A 251 -4.69 -2.51 23.00
C SER A 251 -5.75 -3.06 22.05
N LEU A 252 -5.71 -2.68 20.77
CA LEU A 252 -6.66 -3.17 19.75
C LEU A 252 -6.50 -4.68 19.53
N CYS A 253 -5.28 -5.18 19.46
CA CYS A 253 -5.00 -6.60 19.31
C CYS A 253 -5.52 -7.41 20.49
N LYS A 254 -5.23 -7.01 21.72
CA LYS A 254 -5.71 -7.67 22.95
C LYS A 254 -7.24 -7.70 23.01
N ARG A 255 -7.90 -6.56 22.80
CA ARG A 255 -9.38 -6.44 22.82
C ARG A 255 -10.04 -7.33 21.76
N ASN A 256 -9.37 -7.58 20.66
CA ASN A 256 -9.90 -8.32 19.51
C ASN A 256 -9.39 -9.75 19.38
N ASN A 257 -8.55 -10.23 20.30
CA ASN A 257 -7.88 -11.53 20.24
C ASN A 257 -7.08 -11.73 18.93
N ILE A 258 -6.37 -10.68 18.49
CA ILE A 258 -5.50 -10.71 17.30
C ILE A 258 -4.07 -11.00 17.77
N PRO A 259 -3.38 -12.00 17.21
CA PRO A 259 -1.95 -12.21 17.48
C PRO A 259 -1.14 -10.98 17.06
N TYR A 260 -0.33 -10.46 17.99
CA TYR A 260 0.58 -9.36 17.74
C TYR A 260 1.99 -9.70 18.17
N TYR A 261 2.94 -9.59 17.24
CA TYR A 261 4.34 -9.90 17.47
C TYR A 261 5.22 -8.67 17.22
N SER A 262 5.94 -8.22 18.24
CA SER A 262 6.90 -7.11 18.12
C SER A 262 8.33 -7.65 18.15
N PHE A 263 9.12 -7.26 17.13
CA PHE A 263 10.53 -7.57 17.01
C PHE A 263 11.43 -6.35 17.29
N LEU A 264 10.87 -5.31 17.88
CA LEU A 264 11.62 -4.15 18.33
C LEU A 264 12.49 -4.52 19.54
N ASN A 265 13.65 -3.88 19.65
CA ASN A 265 14.59 -4.02 20.77
C ASN A 265 15.04 -5.47 21.04
N GLN A 266 14.92 -6.37 20.09
CA GLN A 266 15.38 -7.75 20.26
C GLN A 266 16.88 -7.87 20.00
N ALA A 267 17.62 -8.53 20.91
CA ALA A 267 19.07 -8.75 20.82
C ALA A 267 19.49 -9.46 19.50
N ALA A 268 18.62 -10.32 18.95
CA ALA A 268 18.84 -11.01 17.68
C ALA A 268 18.99 -10.05 16.48
N TYR A 269 18.49 -8.81 16.60
CA TYR A 269 18.57 -7.75 15.59
C TYR A 269 19.48 -6.57 16.04
N ASP A 270 20.25 -6.71 17.09
CA ASP A 270 21.22 -5.71 17.50
C ASP A 270 22.53 -5.84 16.68
N ASN A 271 22.39 -5.79 15.37
CA ASN A 271 23.48 -5.90 14.41
C ASN A 271 23.20 -5.05 13.17
N GLN A 272 23.91 -3.94 13.03
CA GLN A 272 23.76 -3.01 11.92
C GLN A 272 23.95 -3.63 10.53
N LYS A 273 24.68 -4.77 10.43
CA LYS A 273 24.88 -5.49 9.15
C LYS A 273 23.60 -6.15 8.62
N LEU A 274 22.53 -6.21 9.40
CA LEU A 274 21.23 -6.70 8.98
C LEU A 274 20.32 -5.59 8.42
N PHE A 275 20.77 -4.34 8.46
CA PHE A 275 19.96 -3.18 8.09
C PHE A 275 20.56 -2.40 6.92
N HIS A 276 19.70 -1.84 6.09
CA HIS A 276 20.03 -0.88 5.05
C HIS A 276 19.98 0.56 5.60
N THR A 277 18.92 0.88 6.34
CA THR A 277 18.74 2.11 7.14
C THR A 277 18.31 1.73 8.56
N THR A 278 18.17 2.70 9.45
CA THR A 278 17.73 2.45 10.83
C THR A 278 16.39 1.73 10.94
N ASP A 279 15.50 1.93 9.97
CA ASP A 279 14.15 1.37 9.93
C ASP A 279 13.90 0.34 8.82
N HIS A 280 14.91 0.05 7.99
CA HIS A 280 14.78 -0.96 6.92
C HIS A 280 15.87 -2.03 7.00
N LEU A 281 15.43 -3.29 7.03
CA LEU A 281 16.31 -4.44 6.85
C LEU A 281 16.92 -4.45 5.45
N ASN A 282 18.14 -4.93 5.32
CA ASN A 282 18.70 -5.32 4.03
C ASN A 282 18.24 -6.75 3.63
N SER A 283 18.65 -7.23 2.46
CA SER A 283 18.30 -8.56 1.96
C SER A 283 18.60 -9.68 2.96
N THR A 284 19.77 -9.67 3.60
CA THR A 284 20.17 -10.66 4.63
C THR A 284 19.27 -10.57 5.86
N GLY A 285 18.99 -9.36 6.35
CA GLY A 285 18.09 -9.13 7.47
C GLY A 285 16.66 -9.57 7.20
N ALA A 286 16.16 -9.25 6.00
CA ALA A 286 14.83 -9.63 5.54
C ALA A 286 14.65 -11.14 5.44
N ASP A 287 15.63 -11.85 4.90
CA ASP A 287 15.60 -13.31 4.83
C ASP A 287 15.62 -13.97 6.20
N LYS A 288 16.47 -13.47 7.13
CA LYS A 288 16.47 -13.91 8.52
C LYS A 288 15.09 -13.71 9.15
N PHE A 289 14.54 -12.52 9.03
CA PHE A 289 13.25 -12.15 9.59
C PHE A 289 12.10 -12.98 9.01
N SER A 290 12.11 -13.22 7.70
CA SER A 290 11.10 -14.03 7.02
C SER A 290 11.10 -15.49 7.53
N ARG A 291 12.27 -16.09 7.81
CA ARG A 291 12.36 -17.43 8.41
C ARG A 291 11.79 -17.45 9.83
N GLU A 292 12.05 -16.41 10.61
CA GLU A 292 11.54 -16.27 11.98
C GLU A 292 10.01 -16.14 12.00
N ILE A 293 9.46 -15.29 11.14
CA ILE A 293 8.00 -15.17 10.95
C ILE A 293 7.38 -16.49 10.47
N ALA A 294 8.00 -17.17 9.51
CA ALA A 294 7.52 -18.46 9.04
C ALA A 294 7.45 -19.49 10.16
N HIS A 295 8.47 -19.54 11.04
CA HIS A 295 8.47 -20.45 12.19
C HIS A 295 7.35 -20.13 13.19
N LEU A 296 7.14 -18.84 13.48
CA LEU A 296 6.04 -18.37 14.34
C LEU A 296 4.67 -18.75 13.78
N LEU A 297 4.47 -18.56 12.47
CA LEU A 297 3.19 -18.79 11.83
C LEU A 297 2.83 -20.26 11.68
N LYS A 298 3.81 -21.16 11.56
CA LYS A 298 3.54 -22.62 11.54
C LYS A 298 2.69 -23.06 12.72
N ASN A 299 2.93 -22.47 13.89
CA ASN A 299 2.18 -22.80 15.11
C ASN A 299 0.75 -22.22 15.13
N ASN A 300 0.44 -21.25 14.26
CA ASN A 300 -0.88 -20.64 14.16
C ASN A 300 -1.73 -21.26 13.03
N PHE A 301 -1.10 -21.97 12.09
CA PHE A 301 -1.81 -22.63 10.96
C PHE A 301 -2.04 -24.14 11.19
N ASN A 302 -1.46 -24.73 12.26
CA ASN A 302 -1.71 -26.08 12.72
C ASN A 302 -2.78 -26.08 13.81
#